data_6855a23fdc1da719a4dbb22040791eed
#
_entry.id   6855a23fdc1da719a4dbb22040791eed
#
_cell.length_a   1.000
_cell.length_b   1.000
_cell.length_c   1.000
_cell.angle_alpha   90.00
_cell.angle_beta   90.00
_cell.angle_gamma   90.00
#
_symmetry.space_group_name_H-M   'P 1'
#
loop_
_entity.id
_entity.type
_entity.pdbx_description
1 polymer ?
#
loop_
_entity_poly.entity_id
_entity_poly.type
_entity_poly.pdbx_seq_one_letter_code
_entity_poly.pdbx_strand_id
1 'polypeptide(L)'
;GPYSNEVWAPELHFMDGRWYIYFAASDGNNANHLSYVLQSRSDDPLGPYTLHGPLATGAGKDGRSPNLWAIDVTVLQHDGKRFAIWSGWDAAGTDQQYLYIAPMKSATELAGPRIRLCSNDDYPWEFTRYSEAAGPLESVEPEKVDKGRGLNEAPQVFQSQDRTFVTFSCGASWLPTYKLGILELTGDDPLNPRAWKKRATPIFTGNDSTLGVGHSCFVTSLDGSERWQAHGGLADVTLGQNQPTKPE
;
A
#
# COMPACT_ATOMS: atom_id res chain seq x y z
N GLY A 1 -8.79 2.40 -21.37
CA GLY A 1 -8.36 1.01 -21.10
C GLY A 1 -8.35 0.72 -19.61
N PRO A 2 -8.09 -0.50 -19.18
CA PRO A 2 -8.22 -0.91 -17.76
C PRO A 2 -7.18 -0.29 -16.82
N TYR A 3 -6.23 0.46 -17.34
CA TYR A 3 -5.16 1.13 -16.59
C TYR A 3 -4.97 2.58 -17.05
N SER A 4 -6.03 3.22 -17.56
CA SER A 4 -5.93 4.54 -18.18
C SER A 4 -6.32 5.69 -17.27
N ASN A 5 -6.83 5.39 -16.09
CA ASN A 5 -7.31 6.38 -15.13
C ASN A 5 -6.82 6.03 -13.72
N GLU A 6 -6.84 7.05 -12.86
CA GLU A 6 -6.55 6.89 -11.42
C GLU A 6 -5.25 6.11 -11.19
N VAL A 7 -4.16 6.57 -11.82
CA VAL A 7 -2.84 5.98 -11.67
C VAL A 7 -2.25 6.44 -10.34
N TRP A 8 -2.04 5.48 -9.42
CA TRP A 8 -1.63 5.76 -8.05
C TRP A 8 -0.34 5.04 -7.67
N ALA A 9 0.35 5.60 -6.69
CA ALA A 9 1.39 5.00 -5.89
C ALA A 9 2.47 4.25 -6.69
N PRO A 10 3.17 4.88 -7.64
CA PRO A 10 4.28 4.23 -8.31
C PRO A 10 5.43 3.98 -7.34
N GLU A 11 5.94 2.76 -7.31
CA GLU A 11 7.10 2.36 -6.52
C GLU A 11 8.17 1.74 -7.40
N LEU A 12 9.41 2.27 -7.31
CA LEU A 12 10.54 1.90 -8.15
C LEU A 12 11.44 0.87 -7.46
N HIS A 13 11.73 -0.24 -8.11
CA HIS A 13 12.63 -1.29 -7.64
C HIS A 13 13.68 -1.65 -8.70
N PHE A 14 14.91 -1.92 -8.26
CA PHE A 14 15.95 -2.49 -9.11
C PHE A 14 16.16 -3.97 -8.76
N MET A 15 15.87 -4.86 -9.70
CA MET A 15 15.97 -6.30 -9.53
C MET A 15 16.44 -6.95 -10.83
N ASP A 16 17.29 -7.96 -10.72
CA ASP A 16 17.77 -8.75 -11.89
C ASP A 16 18.35 -7.90 -13.02
N GLY A 17 19.03 -6.78 -12.68
CA GLY A 17 19.64 -5.86 -13.66
C GLY A 17 18.64 -5.01 -14.43
N ARG A 18 17.41 -4.87 -13.94
CA ARG A 18 16.34 -4.06 -14.52
C ARG A 18 15.61 -3.24 -13.47
N TRP A 19 15.01 -2.14 -13.90
CA TRP A 19 14.10 -1.34 -13.10
C TRP A 19 12.65 -1.81 -13.30
N TYR A 20 11.91 -1.81 -12.22
CA TYR A 20 10.49 -2.15 -12.21
C TYR A 20 9.73 -1.05 -11.49
N ILE A 21 8.61 -0.61 -12.06
CA ILE A 21 7.68 0.30 -11.42
C ILE A 21 6.39 -0.45 -11.20
N TYR A 22 6.04 -0.64 -9.94
CA TYR A 22 4.72 -1.14 -9.54
C TYR A 22 3.80 0.06 -9.34
N PHE A 23 2.59 -0.01 -9.84
CA PHE A 23 1.61 1.06 -9.72
C PHE A 23 0.19 0.49 -9.74
N ALA A 24 -0.77 1.23 -9.18
CA ALA A 24 -2.18 0.89 -9.29
C ALA A 24 -2.85 1.76 -10.35
N ALA A 25 -3.83 1.20 -11.03
CA ALA A 25 -4.65 1.94 -11.98
C ALA A 25 -6.01 1.29 -12.18
N SER A 26 -6.97 2.06 -12.69
CA SER A 26 -8.32 1.63 -13.03
C SER A 26 -8.74 2.05 -14.43
N ASP A 27 -9.96 1.70 -14.81
CA ASP A 27 -10.64 2.18 -16.01
C ASP A 27 -11.46 3.46 -15.77
N GLY A 28 -11.34 4.07 -14.59
CA GLY A 28 -12.14 5.20 -14.12
C GLY A 28 -13.19 4.80 -13.07
N ASN A 29 -13.28 3.50 -12.75
CA ASN A 29 -14.08 3.01 -11.65
C ASN A 29 -13.14 2.51 -10.55
N ASN A 30 -13.19 3.14 -9.38
CA ASN A 30 -12.35 2.78 -8.24
C ASN A 30 -12.41 1.29 -7.90
N ALA A 31 -13.56 0.64 -8.02
CA ALA A 31 -13.71 -0.79 -7.72
C ALA A 31 -12.88 -1.71 -8.65
N ASN A 32 -12.37 -1.19 -9.75
CA ASN A 32 -11.61 -1.91 -10.76
C ASN A 32 -10.08 -1.69 -10.64
N HIS A 33 -9.60 -1.07 -9.56
CA HIS A 33 -8.16 -0.92 -9.35
C HIS A 33 -7.44 -2.27 -9.27
N LEU A 34 -6.40 -2.40 -10.06
CA LEU A 34 -5.46 -3.51 -10.03
C LEU A 34 -4.03 -2.96 -9.99
N SER A 35 -3.10 -3.77 -9.51
CA SER A 35 -1.67 -3.45 -9.52
C SER A 35 -1.01 -3.95 -10.80
N TYR A 36 -0.29 -3.07 -11.46
CA TYR A 36 0.43 -3.30 -12.71
C TYR A 36 1.94 -3.18 -12.53
N VAL A 37 2.70 -3.67 -13.48
CA VAL A 37 4.16 -3.61 -13.48
C VAL A 37 4.67 -3.08 -14.81
N LEU A 38 5.56 -2.08 -14.74
CA LEU A 38 6.42 -1.65 -15.83
C LEU A 38 7.81 -2.23 -15.62
N GLN A 39 8.44 -2.75 -16.67
CA GLN A 39 9.82 -3.22 -16.67
C GLN A 39 10.65 -2.37 -17.63
N SER A 40 11.78 -1.85 -17.16
CA SER A 40 12.72 -1.11 -18.03
C SER A 40 13.30 -2.01 -19.12
N ARG A 41 13.53 -1.44 -20.29
CA ARG A 41 14.17 -2.15 -21.40
C ARG A 41 15.69 -2.16 -21.30
N SER A 42 16.26 -1.33 -20.41
CA SER A 42 17.69 -1.22 -20.11
C SER A 42 17.91 -1.08 -18.61
N ASP A 43 19.12 -0.84 -18.19
CA ASP A 43 19.54 -0.49 -16.83
C ASP A 43 19.35 1.00 -16.50
N ASP A 44 18.93 1.81 -17.47
CA ASP A 44 18.60 3.23 -17.26
C ASP A 44 17.16 3.36 -16.73
N PRO A 45 16.97 3.90 -15.51
CA PRO A 45 15.64 4.11 -14.94
C PRO A 45 14.81 5.18 -15.69
N LEU A 46 15.42 6.03 -16.47
CA LEU A 46 14.75 7.05 -17.29
C LEU A 46 14.47 6.57 -18.73
N GLY A 47 14.89 5.33 -19.04
CA GLY A 47 14.71 4.74 -20.36
C GLY A 47 13.25 4.27 -20.60
N PRO A 48 13.01 3.67 -21.76
CA PRO A 48 11.68 3.15 -22.08
C PRO A 48 11.34 1.91 -21.26
N TYR A 49 10.05 1.76 -20.95
CA TYR A 49 9.49 0.63 -20.22
C TYR A 49 8.56 -0.22 -21.08
N THR A 50 8.38 -1.46 -20.67
CA THR A 50 7.35 -2.38 -21.17
C THR A 50 6.33 -2.62 -20.08
N LEU A 51 5.06 -2.44 -20.40
CA LEU A 51 3.96 -2.75 -19.48
C LEU A 51 3.72 -4.26 -19.48
N HIS A 52 3.72 -4.84 -18.27
CA HIS A 52 3.19 -6.16 -17.99
C HIS A 52 1.78 -6.02 -17.42
N GLY A 53 0.91 -6.97 -17.72
CA GLY A 53 -0.48 -6.97 -17.24
C GLY A 53 -0.58 -6.93 -15.72
N PRO A 54 -1.78 -6.91 -15.15
CA PRO A 54 -1.92 -6.83 -13.70
C PRO A 54 -1.28 -8.06 -13.04
N LEU A 55 -0.69 -7.83 -11.87
CA LEU A 55 -0.25 -8.91 -11.00
C LEU A 55 -1.45 -9.79 -10.63
N ALA A 56 -1.22 -11.09 -10.52
CA ALA A 56 -2.24 -12.06 -10.14
C ALA A 56 -2.52 -12.00 -8.62
N THR A 57 -3.13 -10.91 -8.15
CA THR A 57 -3.45 -10.65 -6.73
C THR A 57 -4.76 -11.28 -6.28
N GLY A 58 -5.28 -12.26 -7.04
CA GLY A 58 -6.57 -12.89 -6.82
C GLY A 58 -6.64 -13.76 -5.56
N ALA A 59 -7.86 -14.05 -5.11
CA ALA A 59 -8.15 -14.83 -3.91
C ALA A 59 -8.32 -16.34 -4.16
N GLY A 60 -8.32 -16.78 -5.42
CA GLY A 60 -8.46 -18.20 -5.78
C GLY A 60 -7.29 -19.05 -5.31
N LYS A 61 -7.46 -20.37 -5.27
CA LYS A 61 -6.40 -21.32 -4.90
C LYS A 61 -5.19 -21.28 -5.82
N ASP A 62 -5.40 -20.87 -7.06
CA ASP A 62 -4.35 -20.63 -8.07
C ASP A 62 -3.64 -19.28 -7.90
N GLY A 63 -4.09 -18.44 -6.94
CA GLY A 63 -3.60 -17.08 -6.73
C GLY A 63 -3.99 -16.09 -7.84
N ARG A 64 -4.80 -16.47 -8.81
CA ARG A 64 -5.06 -15.67 -10.01
C ARG A 64 -6.51 -15.22 -10.17
N SER A 65 -7.46 -16.05 -9.78
CA SER A 65 -8.88 -15.81 -10.10
C SER A 65 -9.77 -15.96 -8.86
N PRO A 66 -10.76 -15.09 -8.66
CA PRO A 66 -10.88 -13.80 -9.34
C PRO A 66 -9.75 -12.85 -8.94
N ASN A 67 -9.32 -11.98 -9.86
CA ASN A 67 -8.43 -10.89 -9.49
C ASN A 67 -9.24 -9.85 -8.72
N LEU A 68 -8.73 -9.39 -7.59
CA LEU A 68 -9.41 -8.46 -6.71
C LEU A 68 -8.67 -7.14 -6.64
N TRP A 69 -9.37 -6.09 -6.22
CA TRP A 69 -8.83 -4.77 -5.97
C TRP A 69 -7.52 -4.84 -5.19
N ALA A 70 -6.47 -4.21 -5.73
CA ALA A 70 -5.13 -4.24 -5.17
C ALA A 70 -4.34 -3.00 -5.58
N ILE A 71 -3.70 -2.34 -4.59
CA ILE A 71 -2.90 -1.13 -4.77
C ILE A 71 -1.60 -1.22 -3.95
N ASP A 72 -0.69 -0.28 -4.14
CA ASP A 72 0.48 -0.01 -3.29
C ASP A 72 1.40 -1.23 -3.14
N VAL A 73 1.82 -1.83 -4.26
CA VAL A 73 2.71 -2.99 -4.21
C VAL A 73 4.13 -2.57 -3.87
N THR A 74 4.70 -3.18 -2.82
CA THR A 74 6.12 -3.18 -2.49
C THR A 74 6.72 -4.59 -2.58
N VAL A 75 8.06 -4.69 -2.60
CA VAL A 75 8.77 -5.98 -2.70
C VAL A 75 9.65 -6.20 -1.48
N LEU A 76 9.42 -7.33 -0.79
CA LEU A 76 10.29 -7.85 0.24
C LEU A 76 11.29 -8.84 -0.37
N GLN A 77 12.58 -8.63 -0.11
CA GLN A 77 13.61 -9.64 -0.34
C GLN A 77 14.02 -10.24 1.02
N HIS A 78 13.89 -11.56 1.16
CA HIS A 78 14.18 -12.27 2.38
C HIS A 78 14.72 -13.67 2.07
N ASP A 79 15.89 -14.00 2.60
CA ASP A 79 16.58 -15.29 2.38
C ASP A 79 16.67 -15.72 0.89
N GLY A 80 17.06 -14.78 0.04
CA GLY A 80 17.21 -15.01 -1.40
C GLY A 80 15.88 -15.20 -2.16
N LYS A 81 14.75 -15.06 -1.49
CA LYS A 81 13.41 -15.12 -2.08
C LYS A 81 12.81 -13.73 -2.14
N ARG A 82 11.79 -13.57 -3.00
CA ARG A 82 11.04 -12.32 -3.14
C ARG A 82 9.57 -12.56 -2.87
N PHE A 83 8.97 -11.55 -2.26
CA PHE A 83 7.56 -11.53 -1.92
C PHE A 83 6.99 -10.16 -2.29
N ALA A 84 5.85 -10.13 -2.95
CA ALA A 84 5.08 -8.91 -3.13
C ALA A 84 4.18 -8.70 -1.91
N ILE A 85 4.11 -7.48 -1.41
CA ILE A 85 3.21 -7.06 -0.34
C ILE A 85 2.37 -5.90 -0.88
N TRP A 86 1.06 -5.91 -0.63
CA TRP A 86 0.15 -4.89 -1.16
C TRP A 86 -1.06 -4.66 -0.26
N SER A 87 -1.76 -3.56 -0.49
CA SER A 87 -3.10 -3.31 0.03
C SER A 87 -4.16 -3.89 -0.89
N GLY A 88 -5.12 -4.61 -0.35
CA GLY A 88 -6.16 -5.25 -1.17
C GLY A 88 -7.45 -5.52 -0.43
N TRP A 89 -8.53 -5.74 -1.18
CA TRP A 89 -9.80 -6.19 -0.64
C TRP A 89 -9.82 -7.71 -0.44
N ASP A 90 -10.59 -8.18 0.54
CA ASP A 90 -10.78 -9.62 0.78
C ASP A 90 -11.83 -10.22 -0.16
N ALA A 91 -12.82 -9.43 -0.59
CA ALA A 91 -13.81 -9.79 -1.59
C ALA A 91 -14.20 -8.54 -2.42
N ALA A 92 -14.84 -8.76 -3.55
CA ALA A 92 -15.29 -7.68 -4.41
C ALA A 92 -16.30 -6.76 -3.67
N GLY A 93 -16.04 -5.45 -3.71
CA GLY A 93 -16.94 -4.43 -3.18
C GLY A 93 -16.96 -4.31 -1.66
N THR A 94 -16.02 -4.95 -0.93
CA THR A 94 -15.99 -4.86 0.54
C THR A 94 -15.50 -3.53 1.05
N ASP A 95 -14.70 -2.82 0.26
CA ASP A 95 -14.13 -1.52 0.61
C ASP A 95 -13.30 -1.52 1.91
N GLN A 96 -12.84 -2.71 2.31
CA GLN A 96 -11.96 -2.94 3.45
C GLN A 96 -10.57 -3.29 2.94
N GLN A 97 -9.57 -2.56 3.38
CA GLN A 97 -8.19 -2.75 2.91
C GLN A 97 -7.37 -3.52 3.95
N TYR A 98 -6.79 -4.62 3.51
CA TYR A 98 -5.89 -5.47 4.29
C TYR A 98 -4.53 -5.57 3.60
N LEU A 99 -3.48 -5.83 4.37
CA LEU A 99 -2.18 -6.14 3.81
C LEU A 99 -2.10 -7.62 3.44
N TYR A 100 -1.73 -7.87 2.21
CA TYR A 100 -1.49 -9.22 1.67
C TYR A 100 -0.03 -9.40 1.28
N ILE A 101 0.42 -10.64 1.34
CA ILE A 101 1.73 -11.07 0.84
C ILE A 101 1.54 -12.29 -0.07
N ALA A 102 2.36 -12.39 -1.12
CA ALA A 102 2.48 -13.60 -1.91
C ALA A 102 3.93 -13.80 -2.38
N PRO A 103 4.38 -15.04 -2.57
CA PRO A 103 5.69 -15.31 -3.12
C PRO A 103 5.74 -14.86 -4.58
N MET A 104 6.90 -14.40 -5.03
CA MET A 104 7.14 -13.99 -6.40
C MET A 104 7.95 -15.05 -7.15
N LYS A 105 7.53 -15.40 -8.35
CA LYS A 105 8.29 -16.23 -9.28
C LYS A 105 9.29 -15.39 -10.08
N SER A 106 8.89 -14.17 -10.41
CA SER A 106 9.70 -13.14 -11.05
C SER A 106 9.20 -11.76 -10.62
N ALA A 107 9.88 -10.71 -11.03
CA ALA A 107 9.44 -9.34 -10.74
C ALA A 107 8.06 -8.98 -11.35
N THR A 108 7.56 -9.78 -12.29
CA THR A 108 6.28 -9.56 -12.98
C THR A 108 5.25 -10.67 -12.75
N GLU A 109 5.58 -11.69 -11.95
CA GLU A 109 4.71 -12.86 -11.75
C GLU A 109 4.75 -13.34 -10.30
N LEU A 110 3.57 -13.52 -9.70
CA LEU A 110 3.43 -14.15 -8.38
C LEU A 110 3.46 -15.69 -8.51
N ALA A 111 4.00 -16.37 -7.50
CA ALA A 111 4.20 -17.82 -7.49
C ALA A 111 3.08 -18.60 -6.77
N GLY A 112 2.16 -17.94 -6.09
CA GLY A 112 1.13 -18.63 -5.30
C GLY A 112 0.02 -17.69 -4.83
N PRO A 113 -0.92 -18.22 -4.04
CA PRO A 113 -2.03 -17.45 -3.51
C PRO A 113 -1.57 -16.39 -2.51
N ARG A 114 -2.36 -15.35 -2.38
CA ARG A 114 -2.15 -14.33 -1.38
C ARG A 114 -2.45 -14.82 0.03
N ILE A 115 -1.71 -14.31 0.98
CA ILE A 115 -1.90 -14.55 2.41
C ILE A 115 -2.11 -13.20 3.09
N ARG A 116 -3.14 -13.07 3.92
CA ARG A 116 -3.37 -11.84 4.69
C ARG A 116 -2.38 -11.76 5.84
N LEU A 117 -1.62 -10.66 5.92
CA LEU A 117 -0.58 -10.46 6.94
C LEU A 117 -1.16 -10.06 8.29
N CYS A 118 -2.17 -9.19 8.31
CA CYS A 118 -2.81 -8.72 9.52
C CYS A 118 -4.24 -8.26 9.25
N SER A 119 -5.02 -8.08 10.30
CA SER A 119 -6.33 -7.45 10.21
C SER A 119 -6.20 -5.92 10.22
N ASN A 120 -7.19 -5.24 9.68
CA ASN A 120 -7.26 -3.78 9.67
C ASN A 120 -8.09 -3.21 10.83
N ASP A 121 -8.48 -4.09 11.76
CA ASP A 121 -9.23 -3.80 12.96
C ASP A 121 -8.59 -4.40 14.23
N ASP A 122 -7.31 -4.79 14.14
CA ASP A 122 -6.56 -5.30 15.31
C ASP A 122 -6.50 -4.26 16.44
N TYR A 123 -6.47 -2.97 16.07
CA TYR A 123 -6.44 -1.86 17.02
C TYR A 123 -7.40 -0.73 16.63
N PRO A 124 -8.08 -0.08 17.59
CA PRO A 124 -9.05 0.99 17.33
C PRO A 124 -8.51 2.16 16.48
N TRP A 125 -7.22 2.45 16.57
CA TRP A 125 -6.59 3.54 15.83
C TRP A 125 -6.41 3.28 14.33
N GLU A 126 -6.60 2.06 13.88
CA GLU A 126 -6.54 1.67 12.45
C GLU A 126 -7.87 1.93 11.73
N PHE A 127 -8.92 2.11 12.50
CA PHE A 127 -10.28 2.16 11.99
C PHE A 127 -10.75 3.61 11.86
N THR A 128 -11.33 3.96 10.72
CA THR A 128 -11.91 5.28 10.46
C THR A 128 -13.41 5.16 10.31
N ARG A 129 -14.18 5.92 11.07
CA ARG A 129 -15.63 6.02 10.86
C ARG A 129 -15.91 6.88 9.64
N TYR A 130 -16.90 6.50 8.85
CA TYR A 130 -17.30 7.32 7.70
C TYR A 130 -17.80 8.71 8.12
N SER A 131 -18.41 8.85 9.30
CA SER A 131 -18.81 10.15 9.85
C SER A 131 -17.64 11.10 10.16
N GLU A 132 -16.43 10.57 10.29
CA GLU A 132 -15.20 11.35 10.50
C GLU A 132 -14.54 11.71 9.17
N ALA A 133 -14.90 11.00 8.11
CA ALA A 133 -14.48 11.32 6.75
C ALA A 133 -15.32 12.51 6.27
N ALA A 134 -14.81 13.72 6.48
CA ALA A 134 -15.43 14.97 6.00
C ALA A 134 -15.34 15.05 4.46
N GLY A 135 -16.05 14.15 3.80
CA GLY A 135 -16.46 14.26 2.40
C GLY A 135 -17.97 14.44 2.39
N PRO A 136 -18.60 14.86 1.30
CA PRO A 136 -20.04 14.92 1.25
C PRO A 136 -20.59 13.52 1.56
N LEU A 137 -21.20 13.38 2.74
CA LEU A 137 -21.91 12.16 3.19
C LEU A 137 -22.97 11.68 2.17
N GLU A 138 -23.27 12.51 1.20
CA GLU A 138 -24.21 12.25 0.10
C GLU A 138 -23.82 11.05 -0.79
N SER A 139 -22.56 10.62 -0.75
CA SER A 139 -22.08 9.47 -1.52
C SER A 139 -21.96 8.18 -0.71
N VAL A 140 -22.22 8.20 0.60
CA VAL A 140 -22.09 7.04 1.48
C VAL A 140 -23.47 6.48 1.79
N GLU A 141 -23.69 5.21 1.49
CA GLU A 141 -24.89 4.50 1.89
C GLU A 141 -25.13 4.66 3.40
N PRO A 142 -26.31 5.10 3.85
CA PRO A 142 -26.59 5.40 5.26
C PRO A 142 -26.21 4.27 6.23
N GLU A 143 -26.38 3.03 5.80
CA GLU A 143 -26.03 1.83 6.57
C GLU A 143 -24.52 1.59 6.73
N LYS A 144 -23.68 2.27 5.95
CA LYS A 144 -22.22 2.21 6.04
C LYS A 144 -21.65 3.29 6.97
N VAL A 145 -22.39 4.37 7.20
CA VAL A 145 -21.91 5.55 7.97
C VAL A 145 -21.44 5.17 9.37
N ASP A 146 -22.12 4.24 10.03
CA ASP A 146 -21.80 3.84 11.40
C ASP A 146 -20.86 2.63 11.49
N LYS A 147 -20.62 1.92 10.38
CA LYS A 147 -19.80 0.70 10.39
C LYS A 147 -18.30 1.00 10.41
N GLY A 148 -17.91 2.16 9.91
CA GLY A 148 -16.52 2.53 9.78
C GLY A 148 -15.77 1.67 8.75
N ARG A 149 -14.51 2.00 8.53
CA ARG A 149 -13.66 1.44 7.48
C ARG A 149 -12.26 1.17 8.02
N GLY A 150 -11.82 -0.06 7.91
CA GLY A 150 -10.43 -0.41 8.16
C GLY A 150 -9.61 -0.25 6.88
N LEU A 151 -8.60 0.61 6.94
CA LEU A 151 -7.71 0.91 5.84
C LEU A 151 -6.27 0.66 6.29
N ASN A 152 -5.69 -0.45 5.86
CA ASN A 152 -4.25 -0.66 5.90
C ASN A 152 -3.73 -0.60 4.46
N GLU A 153 -2.94 0.42 4.15
CA GLU A 153 -2.44 0.70 2.79
C GLU A 153 -0.98 1.15 2.80
N ALA A 154 -0.43 1.42 1.63
CA ALA A 154 0.93 1.90 1.44
C ALA A 154 1.99 1.09 2.22
N PRO A 155 2.02 -0.25 2.12
CA PRO A 155 3.07 -1.01 2.75
C PRO A 155 4.44 -0.63 2.18
N GLN A 156 5.43 -0.47 3.06
CA GLN A 156 6.82 -0.23 2.68
C GLN A 156 7.74 -1.14 3.46
N VAL A 157 8.59 -1.86 2.75
CA VAL A 157 9.60 -2.70 3.38
C VAL A 157 10.75 -1.84 3.92
N PHE A 158 11.11 -2.09 5.15
CA PHE A 158 12.23 -1.45 5.81
C PHE A 158 13.08 -2.50 6.51
N GLN A 159 14.38 -2.57 6.18
CA GLN A 159 15.32 -3.52 6.79
C GLN A 159 16.43 -2.78 7.52
N SER A 160 16.72 -3.19 8.74
CA SER A 160 17.75 -2.59 9.58
C SER A 160 18.29 -3.60 10.59
N GLN A 161 19.62 -3.73 10.68
CA GLN A 161 20.29 -4.56 11.70
C GLN A 161 19.72 -6.00 11.76
N ASP A 162 19.66 -6.68 10.62
CA ASP A 162 19.12 -8.04 10.49
C ASP A 162 17.63 -8.19 10.83
N ARG A 163 16.92 -7.08 11.01
CA ARG A 163 15.47 -7.05 11.24
C ARG A 163 14.74 -6.57 10.01
N THR A 164 13.60 -7.19 9.78
CA THR A 164 12.71 -6.86 8.66
C THR A 164 11.40 -6.28 9.18
N PHE A 165 11.01 -5.16 8.61
CA PHE A 165 9.78 -4.46 8.96
C PHE A 165 8.96 -4.16 7.70
N VAL A 166 7.66 -4.07 7.88
CA VAL A 166 6.74 -3.46 6.93
C VAL A 166 6.01 -2.33 7.64
N THR A 167 6.29 -1.10 7.24
CA THR A 167 5.45 0.03 7.64
C THR A 167 4.20 0.05 6.78
N PHE A 168 3.11 0.56 7.29
CA PHE A 168 1.86 0.72 6.55
C PHE A 168 1.13 1.96 7.05
N SER A 169 0.30 2.51 6.20
CA SER A 169 -0.56 3.62 6.56
C SER A 169 -1.94 3.12 6.93
N CYS A 170 -2.59 3.80 7.84
CA CYS A 170 -3.96 3.50 8.23
C CYS A 170 -4.79 4.74 8.49
N GLY A 171 -6.09 4.56 8.43
CA GLY A 171 -7.03 5.63 8.28
C GLY A 171 -7.15 6.07 6.83
N ALA A 172 -7.97 7.06 6.55
CA ALA A 172 -8.14 7.56 5.20
C ALA A 172 -7.06 8.60 4.86
N SER A 173 -6.41 8.47 3.69
CA SER A 173 -5.30 9.34 3.26
C SER A 173 -5.67 10.82 3.11
N TRP A 174 -6.96 11.13 3.03
CA TRP A 174 -7.49 12.50 2.94
C TRP A 174 -7.91 13.08 4.30
N LEU A 175 -7.69 12.33 5.41
CA LEU A 175 -8.05 12.77 6.75
C LEU A 175 -6.82 13.22 7.56
N PRO A 176 -7.00 14.19 8.47
CA PRO A 176 -5.95 14.60 9.41
C PRO A 176 -5.44 13.45 10.29
N THR A 177 -6.22 12.39 10.43
CA THR A 177 -5.95 11.23 11.27
C THR A 177 -5.14 10.13 10.60
N TYR A 178 -4.76 10.28 9.33
CA TYR A 178 -3.86 9.36 8.62
C TYR A 178 -2.53 9.22 9.35
N LYS A 179 -2.02 8.01 9.49
CA LYS A 179 -0.86 7.70 10.34
C LYS A 179 -0.17 6.41 9.92
N LEU A 180 1.03 6.18 10.47
CA LEU A 180 1.81 4.97 10.18
C LEU A 180 1.75 3.95 11.32
N GLY A 181 1.53 2.71 10.94
CA GLY A 181 1.78 1.51 11.73
C GLY A 181 3.02 0.78 11.27
N ILE A 182 3.37 -0.31 11.97
CA ILE A 182 4.50 -1.17 11.63
C ILE A 182 4.23 -2.62 12.01
N LEU A 183 4.67 -3.51 11.13
CA LEU A 183 4.81 -4.94 11.35
C LEU A 183 6.29 -5.28 11.44
N GLU A 184 6.68 -6.15 12.35
CA GLU A 184 8.03 -6.72 12.44
C GLU A 184 7.97 -8.22 12.13
N LEU A 185 8.81 -8.68 11.23
CA LEU A 185 9.01 -10.10 10.99
C LEU A 185 9.87 -10.66 12.15
N THR A 186 9.26 -11.51 12.98
CA THR A 186 9.89 -12.11 14.17
C THR A 186 10.16 -13.60 14.00
N GLY A 187 9.75 -14.20 12.89
CA GLY A 187 10.01 -15.58 12.51
C GLY A 187 10.66 -15.67 11.14
N ASP A 188 10.99 -16.88 10.71
CA ASP A 188 11.80 -17.12 9.50
C ASP A 188 10.97 -17.13 8.21
N ASP A 189 9.66 -17.37 8.30
CA ASP A 189 8.80 -17.51 7.13
C ASP A 189 7.87 -16.28 6.96
N PRO A 190 8.13 -15.40 5.99
CA PRO A 190 7.28 -14.25 5.72
C PRO A 190 5.85 -14.61 5.29
N LEU A 191 5.60 -15.83 4.83
CA LEU A 191 4.26 -16.28 4.44
C LEU A 191 3.43 -16.78 5.65
N ASN A 192 4.04 -16.89 6.82
CA ASN A 192 3.32 -17.21 8.04
C ASN A 192 2.84 -15.92 8.72
N PRO A 193 1.52 -15.61 8.76
CA PRO A 193 1.03 -14.39 9.41
C PRO A 193 1.42 -14.29 10.90
N ARG A 194 1.62 -15.43 11.59
CA ARG A 194 2.01 -15.46 12.98
C ARG A 194 3.48 -15.07 13.19
N ALA A 195 4.28 -15.04 12.14
CA ALA A 195 5.66 -14.56 12.18
C ALA A 195 5.74 -13.02 12.18
N TRP A 196 4.63 -12.33 11.92
CA TRP A 196 4.56 -10.88 11.91
C TRP A 196 3.94 -10.36 13.21
N LYS A 197 4.65 -9.43 13.85
CA LYS A 197 4.17 -8.77 15.07
C LYS A 197 3.80 -7.32 14.74
N LYS A 198 2.52 -7.02 14.83
CA LYS A 198 2.02 -5.65 14.70
C LYS A 198 2.23 -4.88 16.01
N ARG A 199 2.70 -3.65 15.91
CA ARG A 199 2.82 -2.76 17.08
C ARG A 199 1.44 -2.23 17.48
N ALA A 200 1.17 -2.21 18.79
CA ALA A 200 -0.12 -1.80 19.35
C ALA A 200 -0.42 -0.28 19.25
N THR A 201 0.59 0.52 18.90
CA THR A 201 0.44 1.98 18.75
C THR A 201 1.07 2.42 17.43
N PRO A 202 0.56 3.49 16.81
CA PRO A 202 1.20 4.05 15.62
C PRO A 202 2.65 4.43 15.92
N ILE A 203 3.49 4.40 14.89
CA ILE A 203 4.90 4.81 14.99
C ILE A 203 5.12 6.26 14.57
N PHE A 204 4.20 6.80 13.78
CA PHE A 204 4.27 8.16 13.30
C PHE A 204 2.86 8.72 13.11
N THR A 205 2.60 9.87 13.67
CA THR A 205 1.33 10.59 13.61
C THR A 205 1.59 12.04 13.29
N GLY A 206 0.59 12.75 12.83
CA GLY A 206 0.66 14.20 12.67
C GLY A 206 0.92 14.94 13.98
N ASN A 207 1.26 16.20 13.85
CA ASN A 207 1.40 17.17 14.93
C ASN A 207 0.62 18.46 14.57
N ASP A 208 0.77 19.52 15.37
CA ASP A 208 0.03 20.77 15.18
C ASP A 208 0.32 21.49 13.84
N SER A 209 1.45 21.19 13.21
CA SER A 209 1.87 21.80 11.94
C SER A 209 1.73 20.89 10.72
N THR A 210 1.65 19.58 10.92
CA THR A 210 1.58 18.60 9.83
C THR A 210 0.60 17.50 10.22
N LEU A 211 -0.50 17.41 9.52
CA LEU A 211 -1.57 16.44 9.76
C LEU A 211 -1.60 15.38 8.65
N GLY A 212 -2.29 14.27 8.89
CA GLY A 212 -2.57 13.27 7.88
C GLY A 212 -1.30 12.65 7.29
N VAL A 213 -0.31 12.34 8.13
CA VAL A 213 1.00 11.82 7.71
C VAL A 213 0.91 10.33 7.38
N GLY A 214 1.38 9.95 6.21
CA GLY A 214 1.34 8.56 5.76
C GLY A 214 1.96 8.36 4.39
N HIS A 215 1.75 7.17 3.82
CA HIS A 215 2.28 6.74 2.53
C HIS A 215 3.78 7.04 2.43
N SER A 216 4.55 6.42 3.32
CA SER A 216 5.99 6.68 3.47
C SER A 216 6.81 5.85 2.51
N CYS A 217 7.96 6.39 2.10
CA CYS A 217 9.06 5.59 1.58
C CYS A 217 10.33 5.86 2.38
N PHE A 218 11.27 4.91 2.34
CA PHE A 218 12.54 5.01 3.03
C PHE A 218 13.68 4.92 2.01
N VAL A 219 14.60 5.88 2.09
CA VAL A 219 15.78 5.91 1.25
C VAL A 219 17.04 6.09 2.10
N THR A 220 18.12 5.49 1.65
CA THR A 220 19.44 5.70 2.25
C THR A 220 20.19 6.78 1.49
N SER A 221 20.89 7.66 2.21
CA SER A 221 21.77 8.65 1.59
C SER A 221 22.84 7.98 0.72
N LEU A 222 23.38 8.70 -0.27
CA LEU A 222 24.37 8.15 -1.20
C LEU A 222 25.62 7.62 -0.50
N ASP A 223 26.00 8.22 0.62
CA ASP A 223 27.14 7.81 1.45
C ASP A 223 26.80 6.73 2.48
N GLY A 224 25.51 6.31 2.54
CA GLY A 224 25.02 5.30 3.48
C GLY A 224 24.91 5.74 4.94
N SER A 225 25.22 7.00 5.26
CA SER A 225 25.30 7.50 6.65
C SER A 225 23.92 7.81 7.24
N GLU A 226 22.92 8.11 6.41
CA GLU A 226 21.61 8.54 6.84
C GLU A 226 20.50 7.70 6.18
N ARG A 227 19.39 7.61 6.88
CA ARG A 227 18.13 7.07 6.35
C ARG A 227 17.07 8.15 6.41
N TRP A 228 16.47 8.40 5.26
CA TRP A 228 15.44 9.40 5.10
C TRP A 228 14.08 8.72 4.99
N GLN A 229 13.08 9.32 5.62
CA GLN A 229 11.68 8.99 5.40
C GLN A 229 11.04 10.15 4.65
N ALA A 230 10.49 9.87 3.47
CA ALA A 230 9.57 10.76 2.80
C ALA A 230 8.14 10.27 3.06
N HIS A 231 7.20 11.19 3.27
CA HIS A 231 5.80 10.87 3.51
C HIS A 231 4.89 11.95 2.95
N GLY A 232 3.65 11.58 2.63
CA GLY A 232 2.57 12.52 2.40
C GLY A 232 2.13 13.18 3.71
N GLY A 233 1.56 14.35 3.63
CA GLY A 233 1.00 15.06 4.77
C GLY A 233 0.20 16.27 4.31
N LEU A 234 -0.73 16.70 5.16
CA LEU A 234 -1.52 17.91 4.97
C LEU A 234 -0.80 19.04 5.71
N ALA A 235 -0.28 20.02 4.97
CA ALA A 235 0.29 21.23 5.57
C ALA A 235 -0.84 22.18 5.96
N ASP A 236 -0.83 22.64 7.20
CA ASP A 236 -1.64 23.73 7.78
C ASP A 236 -3.05 23.87 7.16
N VAL A 237 -3.88 22.86 7.38
CA VAL A 237 -5.28 22.95 7.01
C VAL A 237 -5.96 23.73 8.13
N THR A 238 -6.10 25.04 7.97
CA THR A 238 -7.22 25.74 8.58
C THR A 238 -8.48 25.01 8.12
N LEU A 239 -8.98 24.18 9.01
CA LEU A 239 -10.14 23.32 8.79
C LEU A 239 -11.25 24.15 8.09
N GLY A 240 -11.46 23.92 6.82
CA GLY A 240 -12.61 24.46 6.10
C GLY A 240 -12.36 25.15 4.77
N GLN A 241 -11.14 25.47 4.36
CA GLN A 241 -10.95 26.21 3.10
C GLN A 241 -9.65 25.81 2.40
N ASN A 242 -9.63 24.75 1.65
CA ASN A 242 -8.77 24.49 0.49
C ASN A 242 -8.65 22.99 0.26
N GLN A 243 -9.68 22.39 -0.26
CA GLN A 243 -9.51 21.17 -1.06
C GLN A 243 -8.76 21.61 -2.33
N PRO A 244 -7.66 20.96 -2.71
CA PRO A 244 -7.11 21.19 -4.04
C PRO A 244 -8.20 20.84 -5.03
N THR A 245 -8.63 21.83 -5.82
CA THR A 245 -9.50 21.60 -6.97
C THR A 245 -8.84 20.53 -7.84
N LYS A 246 -9.57 19.46 -8.15
CA LYS A 246 -9.13 18.50 -9.16
C LYS A 246 -8.68 19.31 -10.38
N PRO A 247 -7.49 19.06 -10.94
CA PRO A 247 -7.18 19.60 -12.26
C PRO A 247 -8.22 19.05 -13.24
N GLU A 248 -8.81 19.96 -14.01
CA GLU A 248 -9.72 19.66 -15.12
C GLU A 248 -9.04 18.80 -16.17
#